data_2e262de73adcc0904de0371cabc3a602
#
_entry.id   2e262de73adcc0904de0371cabc3a602
#
_cell.length_a   1.000
_cell.length_b   1.000
_cell.length_c   1.000
_cell.angle_alpha   90.00
_cell.angle_beta   90.00
_cell.angle_gamma   90.00
#
_symmetry.space_group_name_H-M   'P 1'
#
loop_
_entity.id
_entity.type
_entity.pdbx_description
1 polymer ?
#
loop_
_entity_poly.entity_id
_entity_poly.type
_entity_poly.pdbx_seq_one_letter_code
_entity_poly.pdbx_strand_id
1 'polypeptide(L)'
;MELYKVNSLVELFFEKYKEKKEFKNHVFLKWLKTNDKDFLTWEQVKYNICLLSVYLEENLSKGDRCVLLSENRPEWLIADLAIMNAGGVTVPLFTTYSEKDYEYIFKDCEPKICIISNEIQFKKVEKFISNKTKVISIENFNQKIESIETILEKNSKKETHKIFDSYNDKILRKDLACIIYTSGTTGNPKGVMLSHGGILSNCEGAMEILELLVKNDHPVFLTWLPLSHSYEHTVQFVQILLGAKVYYAESLEKLLPNMAIAKPTIMTAVPRFYQNLFTKISQNFSKQKGIKKRMIQSTIYLGIK
;
A
#
# COMPACT_ATOMS: atom_id res chain seq x y z
N MET A 1 8.59 2.43 20.45
CA MET A 1 7.10 2.54 20.60
C MET A 1 6.53 1.25 21.13
N GLU A 2 5.66 1.29 22.14
CA GLU A 2 4.99 0.10 22.69
C GLU A 2 3.67 -0.13 21.95
N LEU A 3 3.69 -1.04 20.97
CA LEU A 3 2.56 -1.26 20.05
C LEU A 3 1.25 -1.66 20.73
N TYR A 4 1.32 -2.36 21.86
CA TYR A 4 0.12 -2.74 22.61
C TYR A 4 -0.67 -1.54 23.16
N LYS A 5 -0.06 -0.35 23.22
CA LYS A 5 -0.71 0.91 23.61
C LYS A 5 -1.34 1.65 22.44
N VAL A 6 -1.01 1.27 21.23
CA VAL A 6 -1.52 1.90 20.00
C VAL A 6 -2.91 1.34 19.66
N ASN A 7 -3.89 2.19 19.43
CA ASN A 7 -5.28 1.79 19.18
C ASN A 7 -5.61 1.57 17.70
N SER A 8 -4.91 2.26 16.80
CA SER A 8 -5.21 2.20 15.38
C SER A 8 -3.97 2.27 14.51
N LEU A 9 -4.11 1.85 13.25
CA LEU A 9 -3.05 1.96 12.24
C LEU A 9 -2.74 3.41 11.90
N VAL A 10 -3.72 4.29 12.06
CA VAL A 10 -3.54 5.73 11.91
C VAL A 10 -2.67 6.28 13.05
N GLU A 11 -3.03 5.94 14.29
CA GLU A 11 -2.23 6.31 15.48
C GLU A 11 -0.78 5.82 15.34
N LEU A 12 -0.59 4.58 14.86
CA LEU A 12 0.73 4.03 14.56
C LEU A 12 1.57 4.96 13.68
N PHE A 13 0.98 5.43 12.55
CA PHE A 13 1.67 6.32 11.64
C PHE A 13 2.04 7.65 12.31
N PHE A 14 1.09 8.28 13.01
CA PHE A 14 1.32 9.59 13.63
C PHE A 14 2.30 9.51 14.80
N GLU A 15 2.23 8.47 15.63
CA GLU A 15 3.19 8.27 16.72
C GLU A 15 4.59 7.99 16.18
N LYS A 16 4.71 7.19 15.10
CA LYS A 16 6.00 6.98 14.44
C LYS A 16 6.57 8.26 13.86
N TYR A 17 5.73 9.08 13.23
CA TYR A 17 6.12 10.37 12.71
C TYR A 17 6.64 11.32 13.82
N LYS A 18 6.05 11.29 15.03
CA LYS A 18 6.46 12.12 16.18
C LYS A 18 7.76 11.65 16.83
N GLU A 19 8.05 10.35 16.76
CA GLU A 19 9.21 9.74 17.43
C GLU A 19 10.54 10.42 17.08
N LYS A 20 10.70 10.87 15.83
CA LYS A 20 11.94 11.49 15.37
C LYS A 20 11.64 12.76 14.57
N LYS A 21 12.01 13.92 15.13
CA LYS A 21 11.94 15.22 14.40
C LYS A 21 12.70 15.18 13.06
N GLU A 22 13.72 14.32 12.97
CA GLU A 22 14.55 14.10 11.78
C GLU A 22 13.77 13.49 10.62
N PHE A 23 12.73 12.69 10.89
CA PHE A 23 11.95 12.03 9.83
C PHE A 23 11.22 12.98 8.89
N LYS A 24 10.86 14.17 9.35
CA LYS A 24 10.04 15.11 8.56
C LYS A 24 10.50 15.24 7.11
N ASN A 25 11.80 15.44 6.92
CA ASN A 25 12.40 15.68 5.61
C ASN A 25 12.97 14.41 4.95
N HIS A 26 12.92 13.25 5.63
CA HIS A 26 13.40 12.01 5.05
C HIS A 26 12.43 11.50 3.99
N VAL A 27 12.97 10.97 2.91
CA VAL A 27 12.19 10.30 1.87
C VAL A 27 11.50 9.07 2.48
N PHE A 28 10.19 9.04 2.38
CA PHE A 28 9.37 7.90 2.82
C PHE A 28 8.93 7.05 1.64
N LEU A 29 8.20 7.64 0.70
CA LEU A 29 7.59 6.90 -0.41
C LEU A 29 8.15 7.37 -1.75
N LYS A 30 8.40 6.41 -2.65
CA LYS A 30 8.78 6.68 -4.04
C LYS A 30 8.16 5.66 -4.98
N TRP A 31 7.54 6.15 -6.06
CA TRP A 31 7.12 5.29 -7.16
C TRP A 31 8.20 5.27 -8.24
N LEU A 32 8.66 4.07 -8.63
CA LEU A 32 9.74 3.93 -9.61
C LEU A 32 9.28 4.17 -11.06
N LYS A 33 7.96 4.28 -11.29
CA LYS A 33 7.40 4.67 -12.59
C LYS A 33 7.57 6.15 -12.91
N THR A 34 7.78 6.98 -11.89
CA THR A 34 7.95 8.43 -12.02
C THR A 34 9.42 8.82 -12.11
N ASN A 35 9.70 10.11 -12.34
CA ASN A 35 11.07 10.64 -12.42
C ASN A 35 11.83 10.46 -11.11
N ASP A 36 13.17 10.46 -11.17
CA ASP A 36 14.03 10.25 -10.00
C ASP A 36 13.84 11.25 -8.87
N LYS A 37 13.26 12.42 -9.14
CA LYS A 37 12.98 13.47 -8.15
C LYS A 37 11.59 13.35 -7.51
N ASP A 38 10.72 12.50 -8.03
CA ASP A 38 9.35 12.36 -7.53
C ASP A 38 9.32 11.39 -6.35
N PHE A 39 9.51 11.92 -5.16
CA PHE A 39 9.39 11.21 -3.90
C PHE A 39 8.54 12.03 -2.91
N LEU A 40 7.98 11.36 -1.93
CA LEU A 40 7.27 11.99 -0.81
C LEU A 40 8.04 11.79 0.48
N THR A 41 8.25 12.89 1.20
CA THR A 41 8.78 12.86 2.57
C THR A 41 7.69 12.44 3.56
N TRP A 42 8.09 12.06 4.77
CA TRP A 42 7.15 11.78 5.86
C TRP A 42 6.20 12.94 6.12
N GLU A 43 6.72 14.19 6.09
CA GLU A 43 5.90 15.39 6.26
C GLU A 43 4.85 15.54 5.16
N GLN A 44 5.24 15.34 3.90
CA GLN A 44 4.31 15.42 2.77
C GLN A 44 3.25 14.33 2.83
N VAL A 45 3.61 13.10 3.22
CA VAL A 45 2.65 12.00 3.38
C VAL A 45 1.66 12.32 4.51
N LYS A 46 2.15 12.77 5.68
CA LYS A 46 1.29 13.21 6.79
C LYS A 46 0.33 14.31 6.35
N TYR A 47 0.85 15.32 5.68
CA TYR A 47 0.08 16.45 5.18
C TYR A 47 -1.05 15.98 4.24
N ASN A 48 -0.73 15.14 3.28
CA ASN A 48 -1.69 14.62 2.33
C ASN A 48 -2.76 13.73 3.00
N ILE A 49 -2.37 12.90 3.97
CA ILE A 49 -3.33 12.10 4.77
C ILE A 49 -4.31 13.03 5.48
N CYS A 50 -3.84 14.07 6.17
CA CYS A 50 -4.70 14.99 6.90
C CYS A 50 -5.67 15.72 5.98
N LEU A 51 -5.18 16.28 4.87
CA LEU A 51 -6.04 17.02 3.92
C LEU A 51 -7.11 16.13 3.28
N LEU A 52 -6.72 14.92 2.88
CA LEU A 52 -7.66 13.96 2.30
C LEU A 52 -8.67 13.48 3.35
N SER A 53 -8.24 13.25 4.60
CA SER A 53 -9.13 12.86 5.70
C SER A 53 -10.24 13.87 5.93
N VAL A 54 -9.90 15.17 5.98
CA VAL A 54 -10.89 16.25 6.15
C VAL A 54 -11.98 16.21 5.09
N TYR A 55 -11.59 16.00 3.84
CA TYR A 55 -12.55 15.87 2.75
C TYR A 55 -13.42 14.60 2.88
N LEU A 56 -12.80 13.50 3.30
CA LEU A 56 -13.52 12.24 3.48
C LEU A 56 -14.49 12.30 4.66
N GLU A 57 -14.14 12.95 5.77
CA GLU A 57 -15.01 13.16 6.94
C GLU A 57 -16.31 13.90 6.60
N GLU A 58 -16.27 14.83 5.64
CA GLU A 58 -17.47 15.52 5.15
C GLU A 58 -18.45 14.58 4.42
N ASN A 59 -17.98 13.39 3.99
CA ASN A 59 -18.71 12.49 3.11
C ASN A 59 -18.90 11.07 3.67
N LEU A 60 -18.31 10.77 4.83
CA LEU A 60 -18.33 9.44 5.45
C LEU A 60 -18.93 9.48 6.86
N SER A 61 -19.58 8.41 7.21
CA SER A 61 -19.90 8.03 8.58
C SER A 61 -18.97 6.90 9.04
N LYS A 62 -18.81 6.75 10.35
CA LYS A 62 -18.00 5.66 10.93
C LYS A 62 -18.48 4.30 10.40
N GLY A 63 -17.55 3.53 9.84
CA GLY A 63 -17.82 2.19 9.31
C GLY A 63 -18.30 2.15 7.88
N ASP A 64 -18.45 3.30 7.19
CA ASP A 64 -18.74 3.33 5.75
C ASP A 64 -17.60 2.72 4.96
N ARG A 65 -17.94 1.90 3.96
CA ARG A 65 -16.97 1.22 3.09
C ARG A 65 -16.49 2.15 2.00
N CYS A 66 -15.16 2.16 1.82
CA CYS A 66 -14.50 2.91 0.77
C CYS A 66 -13.70 1.96 -0.11
N VAL A 67 -14.13 1.77 -1.35
CA VAL A 67 -13.36 1.00 -2.32
C VAL A 67 -12.10 1.76 -2.68
N LEU A 68 -10.96 1.04 -2.69
CA LEU A 68 -9.67 1.53 -3.17
C LEU A 68 -9.19 0.62 -4.31
N LEU A 69 -9.30 1.09 -5.54
CA LEU A 69 -8.91 0.38 -6.75
C LEU A 69 -7.73 1.08 -7.43
N SER A 70 -6.54 0.60 -7.15
CA SER A 70 -5.29 1.19 -7.63
C SER A 70 -4.17 0.17 -7.68
N GLU A 71 -3.22 0.41 -8.57
CA GLU A 71 -1.90 -0.19 -8.56
C GLU A 71 -1.11 0.27 -7.31
N ASN A 72 -0.02 -0.46 -6.99
CA ASN A 72 0.88 -0.04 -5.91
C ASN A 72 1.55 1.30 -6.23
N ARG A 73 1.32 2.29 -5.38
CA ARG A 73 1.85 3.65 -5.53
C ARG A 73 1.72 4.42 -4.21
N PRO A 74 2.46 5.53 -4.01
CA PRO A 74 2.40 6.33 -2.78
C PRO A 74 0.99 6.72 -2.36
N GLU A 75 0.14 7.12 -3.31
CA GLU A 75 -1.22 7.58 -3.05
C GLU A 75 -2.13 6.46 -2.52
N TRP A 76 -1.75 5.19 -2.74
CA TRP A 76 -2.46 4.04 -2.19
C TRP A 76 -2.41 4.07 -0.64
N LEU A 77 -1.22 4.22 -0.06
CA LEU A 77 -1.05 4.33 1.41
C LEU A 77 -1.72 5.59 1.96
N ILE A 78 -1.59 6.72 1.25
CA ILE A 78 -2.20 7.98 1.65
C ILE A 78 -3.73 7.85 1.70
N ALA A 79 -4.33 7.24 0.68
CA ALA A 79 -5.76 7.01 0.61
C ALA A 79 -6.23 6.04 1.71
N ASP A 80 -5.52 4.94 1.92
CA ASP A 80 -5.83 3.94 2.94
C ASP A 80 -5.85 4.55 4.36
N LEU A 81 -4.78 5.26 4.73
CA LEU A 81 -4.71 5.94 6.02
C LEU A 81 -5.72 7.10 6.15
N ALA A 82 -6.01 7.81 5.07
CA ALA A 82 -7.00 8.89 5.09
C ALA A 82 -8.43 8.35 5.26
N ILE A 83 -8.78 7.24 4.60
CA ILE A 83 -10.06 6.55 4.80
C ILE A 83 -10.22 6.13 6.26
N MET A 84 -9.21 5.46 6.81
CA MET A 84 -9.23 5.02 8.20
C MET A 84 -9.33 6.21 9.16
N ASN A 85 -8.56 7.29 8.93
CA ASN A 85 -8.58 8.48 9.77
C ASN A 85 -9.94 9.18 9.77
N ALA A 86 -10.65 9.15 8.63
CA ALA A 86 -12.02 9.63 8.52
C ALA A 86 -13.07 8.68 9.15
N GLY A 87 -12.65 7.56 9.75
CA GLY A 87 -13.52 6.56 10.34
C GLY A 87 -14.14 5.58 9.34
N GLY A 88 -13.72 5.60 8.09
CA GLY A 88 -14.13 4.66 7.05
C GLY A 88 -13.42 3.31 7.14
N VAL A 89 -13.90 2.34 6.38
CA VAL A 89 -13.33 0.99 6.24
C VAL A 89 -12.84 0.82 4.82
N THR A 90 -11.54 0.58 4.63
CA THR A 90 -10.96 0.39 3.29
C THR A 90 -11.38 -0.96 2.71
N VAL A 91 -11.83 -0.96 1.46
CA VAL A 91 -12.09 -2.17 0.66
C VAL A 91 -11.13 -2.17 -0.51
N PRO A 92 -9.91 -2.70 -0.33
CA PRO A 92 -8.90 -2.70 -1.38
C PRO A 92 -9.22 -3.78 -2.42
N LEU A 93 -9.22 -3.40 -3.70
CA LEU A 93 -9.53 -4.30 -4.79
C LEU A 93 -8.30 -4.60 -5.65
N PHE A 94 -8.18 -5.85 -6.09
CA PHE A 94 -7.19 -6.21 -7.10
C PHE A 94 -7.56 -5.59 -8.45
N THR A 95 -6.59 -4.99 -9.11
CA THR A 95 -6.77 -4.44 -10.47
C THR A 95 -6.99 -5.54 -11.52
N THR A 96 -6.84 -6.80 -11.15
CA THR A 96 -6.96 -7.99 -12.00
C THR A 96 -8.21 -8.81 -11.74
N TYR A 97 -9.11 -8.36 -10.89
CA TYR A 97 -10.40 -9.03 -10.69
C TYR A 97 -11.20 -9.13 -11.98
N SER A 98 -12.00 -10.19 -12.10
CA SER A 98 -12.96 -10.33 -13.18
C SER A 98 -14.12 -9.35 -13.01
N GLU A 99 -14.86 -9.12 -14.10
CA GLU A 99 -16.06 -8.28 -14.07
C GLU A 99 -17.10 -8.79 -13.06
N LYS A 100 -17.28 -10.12 -12.97
CA LYS A 100 -18.19 -10.76 -12.01
C LYS A 100 -17.75 -10.53 -10.56
N ASP A 101 -16.45 -10.52 -10.29
CA ASP A 101 -15.94 -10.25 -8.96
C ASP A 101 -16.22 -8.80 -8.56
N TYR A 102 -15.97 -7.83 -9.47
CA TYR A 102 -16.30 -6.44 -9.21
C TYR A 102 -17.81 -6.25 -8.96
N GLU A 103 -18.66 -6.81 -9.81
CA GLU A 103 -20.12 -6.74 -9.64
C GLU A 103 -20.55 -7.26 -8.26
N TYR A 104 -20.06 -8.44 -7.90
CA TYR A 104 -20.37 -9.03 -6.61
C TYR A 104 -19.91 -8.15 -5.44
N ILE A 105 -18.66 -7.69 -5.47
CA ILE A 105 -18.06 -6.91 -4.38
C ILE A 105 -18.77 -5.57 -4.20
N PHE A 106 -19.05 -4.85 -5.29
CA PHE A 106 -19.77 -3.57 -5.22
C PHE A 106 -21.19 -3.74 -4.64
N LYS A 107 -21.86 -4.83 -4.98
CA LYS A 107 -23.18 -5.17 -4.44
C LYS A 107 -23.13 -5.57 -2.97
N ASP A 108 -22.09 -6.31 -2.56
CA ASP A 108 -21.93 -6.83 -1.19
C ASP A 108 -21.48 -5.74 -0.20
N CYS A 109 -20.48 -4.91 -0.59
CA CYS A 109 -19.96 -3.88 0.32
C CYS A 109 -20.68 -2.54 0.23
N GLU A 110 -21.47 -2.26 -0.82
CA GLU A 110 -22.20 -1.00 -1.03
C GLU A 110 -21.34 0.23 -0.69
N PRO A 111 -20.26 0.50 -1.44
CA PRO A 111 -19.29 1.51 -1.05
C PRO A 111 -19.88 2.92 -1.09
N LYS A 112 -19.60 3.72 -0.06
CA LYS A 112 -19.96 5.14 -0.01
C LYS A 112 -19.05 5.98 -0.89
N ILE A 113 -17.76 5.63 -0.91
CA ILE A 113 -16.73 6.27 -1.73
C ILE A 113 -15.99 5.20 -2.53
N CYS A 114 -15.56 5.56 -3.74
CA CYS A 114 -14.70 4.76 -4.58
C CYS A 114 -13.50 5.61 -5.03
N ILE A 115 -12.30 5.27 -4.54
CA ILE A 115 -11.04 5.91 -4.94
C ILE A 115 -10.39 5.04 -6.02
N ILE A 116 -10.15 5.61 -7.20
CA ILE A 116 -9.70 4.88 -8.39
C ILE A 116 -8.45 5.53 -8.96
N SER A 117 -7.45 4.73 -9.33
CA SER A 117 -6.17 5.28 -9.79
C SER A 117 -6.28 6.06 -11.09
N ASN A 118 -6.94 5.52 -12.12
CA ASN A 118 -6.92 6.07 -13.47
C ASN A 118 -8.15 5.63 -14.28
N GLU A 119 -8.24 6.11 -15.52
CA GLU A 119 -9.34 5.82 -16.43
C GLU A 119 -9.48 4.33 -16.76
N ILE A 120 -8.37 3.59 -16.86
CA ILE A 120 -8.39 2.16 -17.15
C ILE A 120 -9.10 1.39 -16.03
N GLN A 121 -8.80 1.73 -14.78
CA GLN A 121 -9.45 1.09 -13.64
C GLN A 121 -10.91 1.55 -13.49
N PHE A 122 -11.20 2.83 -13.79
CA PHE A 122 -12.56 3.35 -13.77
C PHE A 122 -13.48 2.59 -14.73
N LYS A 123 -13.07 2.39 -15.98
CA LYS A 123 -13.85 1.66 -16.99
C LYS A 123 -14.20 0.23 -16.59
N LYS A 124 -13.43 -0.40 -15.70
CA LYS A 124 -13.74 -1.76 -15.21
C LYS A 124 -14.92 -1.80 -14.25
N VAL A 125 -15.17 -0.70 -13.53
CA VAL A 125 -16.12 -0.66 -12.41
C VAL A 125 -17.25 0.34 -12.57
N GLU A 126 -17.17 1.29 -13.53
CA GLU A 126 -18.12 2.41 -13.68
C GLU A 126 -19.59 1.98 -13.68
N LYS A 127 -19.92 0.85 -14.32
CA LYS A 127 -21.30 0.33 -14.40
C LYS A 127 -21.82 -0.27 -13.10
N PHE A 128 -20.95 -0.55 -12.12
CA PHE A 128 -21.31 -1.08 -10.81
C PHE A 128 -21.38 0.01 -9.73
N ILE A 129 -20.93 1.22 -10.07
CA ILE A 129 -20.92 2.36 -9.15
C ILE A 129 -22.36 2.90 -9.04
N SER A 130 -22.87 2.89 -7.82
CA SER A 130 -24.20 3.44 -7.51
C SER A 130 -24.21 4.96 -7.63
N ASN A 131 -25.36 5.56 -7.96
CA ASN A 131 -25.55 7.01 -7.94
C ASN A 131 -25.33 7.66 -6.56
N LYS A 132 -25.31 6.85 -5.50
CA LYS A 132 -25.03 7.28 -4.12
C LYS A 132 -23.54 7.19 -3.76
N THR A 133 -22.72 6.56 -4.61
CA THR A 133 -21.29 6.36 -4.39
C THR A 133 -20.52 7.53 -4.98
N LYS A 134 -19.75 8.23 -4.16
CA LYS A 134 -18.86 9.29 -4.61
C LYS A 134 -17.59 8.71 -5.20
N VAL A 135 -17.19 9.17 -6.39
CA VAL A 135 -15.97 8.74 -7.04
C VAL A 135 -14.89 9.82 -6.87
N ILE A 136 -13.69 9.38 -6.51
CA ILE A 136 -12.48 10.19 -6.42
C ILE A 136 -11.43 9.52 -7.30
N SER A 137 -10.67 10.29 -8.08
CA SER A 137 -9.57 9.77 -8.88
C SER A 137 -8.21 10.09 -8.27
N ILE A 138 -7.23 9.22 -8.47
CA ILE A 138 -5.83 9.55 -8.14
C ILE A 138 -5.25 10.39 -9.26
N GLU A 139 -5.34 9.93 -10.51
CA GLU A 139 -4.91 10.68 -11.69
C GLU A 139 -6.09 11.51 -12.25
N ASN A 140 -5.79 12.69 -12.74
CA ASN A 140 -6.80 13.55 -13.34
C ASN A 140 -7.12 13.09 -14.78
N PHE A 141 -8.19 12.31 -14.96
CA PHE A 141 -8.63 11.79 -16.26
C PHE A 141 -10.03 12.23 -16.68
N ASN A 142 -10.82 12.78 -15.77
CA ASN A 142 -12.20 13.18 -16.04
C ASN A 142 -12.57 14.43 -15.21
N GLN A 143 -12.93 15.52 -15.88
CA GLN A 143 -13.28 16.80 -15.24
C GLN A 143 -14.49 16.72 -14.29
N LYS A 144 -15.35 15.70 -14.42
CA LYS A 144 -16.51 15.48 -13.53
C LYS A 144 -16.16 14.72 -12.26
N ILE A 145 -14.96 14.14 -12.18
CA ILE A 145 -14.47 13.37 -11.04
C ILE A 145 -13.36 14.17 -10.39
N GLU A 146 -13.51 14.48 -9.10
CA GLU A 146 -12.45 15.20 -8.37
C GLU A 146 -11.23 14.29 -8.21
N SER A 147 -10.06 14.81 -8.54
CA SER A 147 -8.81 14.12 -8.28
C SER A 147 -8.30 14.39 -6.85
N ILE A 148 -7.49 13.47 -6.31
CA ILE A 148 -6.82 13.68 -5.01
C ILE A 148 -6.03 14.99 -5.04
N GLU A 149 -5.28 15.27 -6.11
CA GLU A 149 -4.54 16.51 -6.27
C GLU A 149 -5.44 17.76 -6.10
N THR A 150 -6.58 17.79 -6.81
CA THR A 150 -7.56 18.88 -6.69
C THR A 150 -8.12 19.02 -5.28
N ILE A 151 -8.38 17.90 -4.60
CA ILE A 151 -8.87 17.88 -3.22
C ILE A 151 -7.82 18.46 -2.27
N LEU A 152 -6.56 18.03 -2.41
CA LEU A 152 -5.46 18.52 -1.61
C LEU A 152 -5.24 20.03 -1.79
N GLU A 153 -5.26 20.52 -3.04
CA GLU A 153 -5.13 21.94 -3.34
C GLU A 153 -6.26 22.79 -2.73
N LYS A 154 -7.51 22.33 -2.84
CA LYS A 154 -8.66 23.03 -2.24
C LYS A 154 -8.56 23.10 -0.72
N ASN A 155 -8.18 22.00 -0.07
CA ASN A 155 -8.13 21.91 1.38
C ASN A 155 -6.89 22.59 1.97
N SER A 156 -5.78 22.68 1.24
CA SER A 156 -4.57 23.39 1.68
C SER A 156 -4.82 24.89 1.94
N LYS A 157 -5.84 25.47 1.30
CA LYS A 157 -6.26 26.87 1.47
C LYS A 157 -7.17 27.09 2.68
N LYS A 158 -7.71 26.03 3.30
CA LYS A 158 -8.46 26.14 4.54
C LYS A 158 -7.45 26.30 5.68
N GLU A 159 -7.55 27.37 6.50
CA GLU A 159 -6.72 27.57 7.68
C GLU A 159 -6.94 26.43 8.70
N THR A 160 -6.13 25.39 8.62
CA THR A 160 -6.35 24.15 9.38
C THR A 160 -5.13 23.72 10.19
N HIS A 161 -4.37 24.68 10.74
CA HIS A 161 -3.20 24.38 11.59
C HIS A 161 -3.48 23.37 12.72
N LYS A 162 -4.73 23.28 13.19
CA LYS A 162 -5.12 22.29 14.21
C LYS A 162 -5.35 20.87 13.69
N ILE A 163 -5.58 20.68 12.38
CA ILE A 163 -5.89 19.39 11.77
C ILE A 163 -4.62 18.60 11.45
N PHE A 164 -3.50 19.30 11.23
CA PHE A 164 -2.26 18.68 10.75
C PHE A 164 -1.45 17.91 11.80
N ASP A 165 -1.82 18.00 13.07
CA ASP A 165 -1.12 17.30 14.15
C ASP A 165 -2.01 16.30 14.91
N SER A 166 -3.25 16.11 14.46
CA SER A 166 -4.20 15.21 15.10
C SER A 166 -4.64 14.08 14.18
N TYR A 167 -4.77 12.92 14.75
CA TYR A 167 -5.45 11.77 14.16
C TYR A 167 -6.76 11.53 14.93
N ASN A 168 -7.63 10.72 14.35
CA ASN A 168 -8.89 10.34 14.98
C ASN A 168 -8.64 9.37 16.15
N ASP A 169 -8.54 9.90 17.36
CA ASP A 169 -8.31 9.15 18.60
C ASP A 169 -9.51 8.29 19.07
N LYS A 170 -10.66 8.42 18.38
CA LYS A 170 -11.87 7.62 18.65
C LYS A 170 -11.84 6.24 17.99
N ILE A 171 -10.85 5.97 17.14
CA ILE A 171 -10.69 4.67 16.50
C ILE A 171 -10.05 3.70 17.49
N LEU A 172 -10.70 2.56 17.71
CA LEU A 172 -10.26 1.56 18.67
C LEU A 172 -9.70 0.32 17.97
N ARG A 173 -8.88 -0.45 18.66
CA ARG A 173 -8.31 -1.73 18.15
C ARG A 173 -9.37 -2.69 17.60
N LYS A 174 -10.59 -2.70 18.15
CA LYS A 174 -11.70 -3.55 17.70
C LYS A 174 -12.41 -3.05 16.45
N ASP A 175 -12.24 -1.78 16.08
CA ASP A 175 -12.87 -1.22 14.89
C ASP A 175 -12.27 -1.83 13.62
N LEU A 176 -13.09 -1.95 12.57
CA LEU A 176 -12.63 -2.47 11.29
C LEU A 176 -11.70 -1.46 10.61
N ALA A 177 -10.56 -1.95 10.15
CA ALA A 177 -9.62 -1.21 9.33
C ALA A 177 -9.91 -1.43 7.85
N CYS A 178 -10.08 -2.70 7.45
CA CYS A 178 -10.34 -3.04 6.06
C CYS A 178 -11.15 -4.32 5.89
N ILE A 179 -11.72 -4.49 4.69
CA ILE A 179 -12.38 -5.72 4.24
C ILE A 179 -11.67 -6.19 2.98
N ILE A 180 -10.97 -7.33 3.06
CA ILE A 180 -10.22 -7.90 1.93
C ILE A 180 -10.99 -9.07 1.34
N TYR A 181 -11.35 -8.96 0.06
CA TYR A 181 -12.04 -10.02 -0.64
C TYR A 181 -11.07 -11.09 -1.13
N THR A 182 -11.36 -12.34 -0.79
CA THR A 182 -10.58 -13.52 -1.20
C THR A 182 -11.42 -14.45 -2.05
N SER A 183 -10.78 -15.18 -2.97
CA SER A 183 -11.47 -16.22 -3.76
C SER A 183 -12.02 -17.30 -2.83
N GLY A 184 -13.33 -17.30 -2.66
CA GLY A 184 -14.01 -18.33 -1.88
C GLY A 184 -13.99 -19.69 -2.60
N THR A 185 -13.92 -20.78 -1.85
CA THR A 185 -14.08 -22.16 -2.38
C THR A 185 -15.45 -22.41 -3.00
N THR A 186 -16.43 -21.53 -2.75
CA THR A 186 -17.84 -21.63 -3.19
C THR A 186 -18.16 -20.78 -4.43
N GLY A 187 -17.17 -20.16 -5.08
CA GLY A 187 -17.32 -19.43 -6.34
C GLY A 187 -17.45 -17.91 -6.21
N ASN A 188 -18.04 -17.36 -5.15
CA ASN A 188 -18.09 -15.91 -4.92
C ASN A 188 -16.99 -15.46 -3.97
N PRO A 189 -16.39 -14.26 -4.17
CA PRO A 189 -15.45 -13.70 -3.23
C PRO A 189 -16.04 -13.54 -1.83
N LYS A 190 -15.22 -13.76 -0.79
CA LYS A 190 -15.62 -13.54 0.62
C LYS A 190 -14.87 -12.36 1.20
N GLY A 191 -15.60 -11.39 1.75
CA GLY A 191 -15.03 -10.23 2.43
C GLY A 191 -14.52 -10.58 3.82
N VAL A 192 -13.20 -10.69 3.97
CA VAL A 192 -12.55 -10.94 5.27
C VAL A 192 -12.38 -9.61 5.99
N MET A 193 -13.05 -9.48 7.13
CA MET A 193 -13.02 -8.29 7.96
C MET A 193 -11.79 -8.29 8.87
N LEU A 194 -10.94 -7.29 8.74
CA LEU A 194 -9.74 -7.12 9.54
C LEU A 194 -9.86 -5.86 10.41
N SER A 195 -9.68 -6.04 11.72
CA SER A 195 -9.66 -4.91 12.66
C SER A 195 -8.28 -4.26 12.72
N HIS A 196 -8.22 -3.01 13.20
CA HIS A 196 -6.96 -2.32 13.49
C HIS A 196 -6.07 -3.17 14.41
N GLY A 197 -6.64 -3.72 15.50
CA GLY A 197 -5.92 -4.56 16.44
C GLY A 197 -5.38 -5.85 15.83
N GLY A 198 -6.12 -6.48 14.92
CA GLY A 198 -5.66 -7.69 14.22
C GLY A 198 -4.41 -7.44 13.38
N ILE A 199 -4.39 -6.33 12.63
CA ILE A 199 -3.21 -5.94 11.83
C ILE A 199 -2.04 -5.52 12.74
N LEU A 200 -2.32 -4.73 13.81
CA LEU A 200 -1.29 -4.32 14.77
C LEU A 200 -0.63 -5.53 15.45
N SER A 201 -1.39 -6.56 15.84
CA SER A 201 -0.83 -7.78 16.43
C SER A 201 0.08 -8.55 15.46
N ASN A 202 -0.27 -8.59 14.17
CA ASN A 202 0.63 -9.14 13.15
C ASN A 202 1.92 -8.31 13.00
N CYS A 203 1.83 -6.98 13.12
CA CYS A 203 2.99 -6.10 13.12
C CYS A 203 3.88 -6.36 14.36
N GLU A 204 3.29 -6.57 15.54
CA GLU A 204 4.02 -6.94 16.77
C GLU A 204 4.85 -8.21 16.53
N GLY A 205 4.23 -9.30 16.05
CA GLY A 205 4.94 -10.54 15.75
C GLY A 205 6.01 -10.41 14.66
N ALA A 206 5.78 -9.58 13.65
CA ALA A 206 6.78 -9.32 12.61
C ALA A 206 8.00 -8.58 13.18
N MET A 207 7.79 -7.63 14.10
CA MET A 207 8.88 -6.87 14.70
C MET A 207 9.82 -7.75 15.54
N GLU A 208 9.32 -8.73 16.26
CA GLU A 208 10.15 -9.69 17.02
C GLU A 208 11.22 -10.37 16.15
N ILE A 209 10.87 -10.64 14.87
CA ILE A 209 11.80 -11.26 13.92
C ILE A 209 12.68 -10.21 13.25
N LEU A 210 12.10 -9.09 12.83
CA LEU A 210 12.78 -8.09 12.00
C LEU A 210 13.77 -7.25 12.79
N GLU A 211 13.56 -6.98 14.07
CA GLU A 211 14.54 -6.27 14.93
C GLU A 211 15.90 -6.98 14.96
N LEU A 212 15.92 -8.29 14.84
CA LEU A 212 17.16 -9.08 14.77
C LEU A 212 17.88 -8.90 13.43
N LEU A 213 17.14 -8.60 12.37
CA LEU A 213 17.65 -8.52 11.00
C LEU A 213 17.99 -7.08 10.61
N VAL A 214 17.22 -6.11 11.11
CA VAL A 214 17.38 -4.68 10.78
C VAL A 214 18.31 -4.02 11.78
N LYS A 215 19.60 -4.10 11.51
CA LYS A 215 20.65 -3.45 12.34
C LYS A 215 20.88 -1.97 12.00
N ASN A 216 20.26 -1.45 10.95
CA ASN A 216 20.51 -0.11 10.41
C ASN A 216 19.30 0.80 10.56
N ASP A 217 19.56 2.07 10.79
CA ASP A 217 18.57 3.10 11.13
C ASP A 217 17.52 3.41 10.07
N HIS A 218 17.62 2.95 8.84
CA HIS A 218 16.64 3.24 7.77
C HIS A 218 16.57 2.12 6.74
N PRO A 219 15.78 1.05 7.00
CA PRO A 219 15.63 -0.03 6.04
C PRO A 219 14.95 0.48 4.76
N VAL A 220 15.38 -0.09 3.64
CA VAL A 220 14.83 0.19 2.31
C VAL A 220 13.99 -0.98 1.86
N PHE A 221 12.72 -0.74 1.57
CA PHE A 221 11.80 -1.73 1.03
C PHE A 221 11.52 -1.51 -0.44
N LEU A 222 11.30 -2.60 -1.17
CA LEU A 222 10.72 -2.60 -2.51
C LEU A 222 9.39 -3.35 -2.47
N THR A 223 8.29 -2.60 -2.50
CA THR A 223 6.92 -3.11 -2.52
C THR A 223 6.51 -3.42 -3.95
N TRP A 224 6.20 -4.68 -4.24
CA TRP A 224 5.81 -5.17 -5.55
C TRP A 224 4.64 -6.17 -5.51
N LEU A 225 4.41 -6.83 -4.37
CA LEU A 225 3.21 -7.62 -4.15
C LEU A 225 1.99 -6.71 -4.04
N PRO A 226 0.79 -7.16 -4.45
CA PRO A 226 -0.40 -6.31 -4.40
C PRO A 226 -0.74 -5.85 -2.98
N LEU A 227 -0.86 -4.54 -2.77
CA LEU A 227 -1.31 -3.95 -1.50
C LEU A 227 -2.76 -4.31 -1.16
N SER A 228 -3.54 -4.74 -2.15
CA SER A 228 -4.89 -5.30 -1.95
C SER A 228 -4.88 -6.70 -1.31
N HIS A 229 -3.72 -7.34 -1.17
CA HIS A 229 -3.58 -8.62 -0.48
C HIS A 229 -3.22 -8.40 1.00
N SER A 230 -3.87 -9.13 1.92
CA SER A 230 -3.69 -8.98 3.38
C SER A 230 -2.23 -9.02 3.84
N TYR A 231 -1.41 -9.85 3.22
CA TYR A 231 0.01 -9.96 3.55
C TYR A 231 0.76 -8.66 3.28
N GLU A 232 0.74 -8.15 2.04
CA GLU A 232 1.47 -6.93 1.68
C GLU A 232 0.83 -5.69 2.34
N HIS A 233 -0.49 -5.69 2.54
CA HIS A 233 -1.17 -4.65 3.30
C HIS A 233 -0.64 -4.57 4.75
N THR A 234 -0.45 -5.70 5.43
CA THR A 234 0.17 -5.74 6.77
C THR A 234 1.61 -5.29 6.73
N VAL A 235 2.39 -5.74 5.75
CA VAL A 235 3.80 -5.34 5.56
C VAL A 235 3.95 -3.83 5.43
N GLN A 236 2.99 -3.14 4.80
CA GLN A 236 2.97 -1.67 4.71
C GLN A 236 3.04 -1.00 6.09
N PHE A 237 2.35 -1.54 7.09
CA PHE A 237 2.40 -1.02 8.46
C PHE A 237 3.69 -1.41 9.20
N VAL A 238 4.27 -2.56 8.87
CA VAL A 238 5.62 -2.91 9.34
C VAL A 238 6.67 -1.95 8.79
N GLN A 239 6.55 -1.53 7.52
CA GLN A 239 7.43 -0.52 6.92
C GLN A 239 7.35 0.82 7.67
N ILE A 240 6.15 1.23 8.08
CA ILE A 240 5.93 2.42 8.93
C ILE A 240 6.64 2.26 10.27
N LEU A 241 6.45 1.13 10.95
CA LEU A 241 7.09 0.83 12.25
C LEU A 241 8.60 0.90 12.21
N LEU A 242 9.20 0.40 11.14
CA LEU A 242 10.64 0.41 10.94
C LEU A 242 11.18 1.79 10.51
N GLY A 243 10.30 2.76 10.22
CA GLY A 243 10.72 4.06 9.68
C GLY A 243 11.40 3.91 8.32
N ALA A 244 10.92 2.98 7.52
CA ALA A 244 11.54 2.58 6.27
C ALA A 244 11.41 3.63 5.17
N LYS A 245 12.31 3.55 4.18
CA LYS A 245 12.14 4.13 2.86
C LYS A 245 11.49 3.07 1.96
N VAL A 246 10.37 3.40 1.35
CA VAL A 246 9.57 2.46 0.56
C VAL A 246 9.58 2.85 -0.91
N TYR A 247 10.04 1.94 -1.76
CA TYR A 247 9.92 2.04 -3.20
C TYR A 247 8.77 1.16 -3.69
N TYR A 248 7.92 1.71 -4.54
CA TYR A 248 6.91 0.94 -5.27
C TYR A 248 7.44 0.58 -6.64
N ALA A 249 7.44 -0.73 -6.97
CA ALA A 249 7.88 -1.22 -8.26
C ALA A 249 6.95 -0.75 -9.39
N GLU A 250 7.52 -0.54 -10.59
CA GLU A 250 6.76 -0.13 -11.76
C GLU A 250 5.82 -1.25 -12.25
N SER A 251 6.35 -2.45 -12.35
CA SER A 251 5.64 -3.66 -12.75
C SER A 251 6.45 -4.91 -12.39
N LEU A 252 5.83 -6.08 -12.52
CA LEU A 252 6.50 -7.37 -12.31
C LEU A 252 7.62 -7.61 -13.33
N GLU A 253 7.44 -7.16 -14.58
CA GLU A 253 8.43 -7.31 -15.66
C GLU A 253 9.69 -6.49 -15.38
N LYS A 254 9.54 -5.33 -14.73
CA LYS A 254 10.62 -4.42 -14.37
C LYS A 254 11.19 -4.65 -12.97
N LEU A 255 10.76 -5.70 -12.27
CA LEU A 255 11.16 -5.92 -10.88
C LEU A 255 12.68 -6.00 -10.70
N LEU A 256 13.41 -6.72 -11.55
CA LEU A 256 14.88 -6.82 -11.47
C LEU A 256 15.60 -5.47 -11.69
N PRO A 257 15.28 -4.68 -12.74
CA PRO A 257 15.78 -3.31 -12.84
C PRO A 257 15.41 -2.45 -11.62
N ASN A 258 14.19 -2.56 -11.13
CA ASN A 258 13.74 -1.81 -9.96
C ASN A 258 14.52 -2.19 -8.68
N MET A 259 14.86 -3.47 -8.49
CA MET A 259 15.76 -3.92 -7.41
C MET A 259 17.15 -3.28 -7.50
N ALA A 260 17.69 -3.15 -8.71
CA ALA A 260 19.01 -2.52 -8.94
C ALA A 260 18.98 -1.01 -8.59
N ILE A 261 17.86 -0.33 -8.82
CA ILE A 261 17.66 1.09 -8.49
C ILE A 261 17.41 1.27 -6.99
N ALA A 262 16.43 0.53 -6.43
CA ALA A 262 16.01 0.69 -5.04
C ALA A 262 17.06 0.16 -4.06
N LYS A 263 17.84 -0.86 -4.45
CA LYS A 263 18.79 -1.58 -3.58
C LYS A 263 18.16 -1.94 -2.23
N PRO A 264 17.04 -2.67 -2.22
CA PRO A 264 16.30 -2.93 -0.99
C PRO A 264 17.15 -3.72 0.01
N THR A 265 17.06 -3.36 1.28
CA THR A 265 17.63 -4.14 2.39
C THR A 265 16.68 -5.25 2.82
N ILE A 266 15.37 -5.05 2.60
CA ILE A 266 14.31 -6.03 2.85
C ILE A 266 13.34 -6.02 1.66
N MET A 267 12.92 -7.20 1.26
CA MET A 267 11.90 -7.39 0.23
C MET A 267 11.04 -8.60 0.58
N THR A 268 9.74 -8.40 0.61
CA THR A 268 8.78 -9.50 0.70
C THR A 268 8.67 -10.23 -0.62
N ALA A 269 8.60 -11.55 -0.59
CA ALA A 269 8.45 -12.35 -1.78
C ALA A 269 7.72 -13.67 -1.49
N VAL A 270 7.08 -14.20 -2.52
CA VAL A 270 6.39 -15.49 -2.47
C VAL A 270 7.24 -16.58 -3.12
N PRO A 271 7.08 -17.87 -2.75
CA PRO A 271 7.90 -18.97 -3.29
C PRO A 271 7.92 -19.00 -4.82
N ARG A 272 6.81 -18.73 -5.48
CA ARG A 272 6.70 -18.71 -6.94
C ARG A 272 7.64 -17.68 -7.60
N PHE A 273 7.92 -16.56 -6.93
CA PHE A 273 8.90 -15.57 -7.41
C PHE A 273 10.28 -16.18 -7.53
N TYR A 274 10.75 -16.85 -6.48
CA TYR A 274 12.07 -17.49 -6.48
C TYR A 274 12.17 -18.60 -7.52
N GLN A 275 11.14 -19.41 -7.69
CA GLN A 275 11.08 -20.44 -8.72
C GLN A 275 11.20 -19.85 -10.12
N ASN A 276 10.46 -18.78 -10.41
CA ASN A 276 10.51 -18.09 -11.69
C ASN A 276 11.87 -17.44 -11.94
N LEU A 277 12.44 -16.81 -10.90
CA LEU A 277 13.76 -16.18 -10.96
C LEU A 277 14.84 -17.24 -11.24
N PHE A 278 14.84 -18.33 -10.50
CA PHE A 278 15.75 -19.45 -10.70
C PHE A 278 15.66 -20.01 -12.12
N THR A 279 14.43 -20.22 -12.62
CA THR A 279 14.21 -20.71 -13.98
C THR A 279 14.77 -19.76 -15.02
N LYS A 280 14.52 -18.45 -14.92
CA LYS A 280 15.03 -17.44 -15.85
C LYS A 280 16.57 -17.37 -15.83
N ILE A 281 17.18 -17.40 -14.64
CA ILE A 281 18.63 -17.39 -14.49
C ILE A 281 19.23 -18.67 -15.09
N SER A 282 18.68 -19.84 -14.80
CA SER A 282 19.13 -21.13 -15.31
C SER A 282 19.04 -21.20 -16.83
N GLN A 283 17.93 -20.70 -17.42
CA GLN A 283 17.79 -20.59 -18.87
C GLN A 283 18.81 -19.65 -19.50
N ASN A 284 19.14 -18.51 -18.87
CA ASN A 284 20.19 -17.62 -19.33
C ASN A 284 21.59 -18.27 -19.26
N PHE A 285 21.84 -19.03 -18.20
CA PHE A 285 23.08 -19.76 -18.04
C PHE A 285 23.24 -20.90 -19.05
N SER A 286 22.16 -21.61 -19.36
CA SER A 286 22.19 -22.70 -20.35
C SER A 286 22.49 -22.22 -21.77
N LYS A 287 22.14 -20.97 -22.10
CA LYS A 287 22.43 -20.33 -23.41
C LYS A 287 23.90 -19.93 -23.57
N GLN A 288 24.69 -19.88 -22.49
CA GLN A 288 26.11 -19.53 -22.56
C GLN A 288 26.93 -20.69 -23.15
N LYS A 289 28.02 -20.34 -23.89
CA LYS A 289 28.92 -21.29 -24.57
C LYS A 289 30.37 -21.12 -24.10
N GLY A 290 31.20 -22.08 -24.39
CA GLY A 290 32.64 -22.01 -24.18
C GLY A 290 33.05 -21.84 -22.72
N ILE A 291 34.03 -20.99 -22.47
CA ILE A 291 34.62 -20.76 -21.13
C ILE A 291 33.59 -20.22 -20.13
N LYS A 292 32.69 -19.33 -20.57
CA LYS A 292 31.63 -18.80 -19.71
C LYS A 292 30.75 -19.90 -19.13
N LYS A 293 30.36 -20.90 -19.93
CA LYS A 293 29.58 -22.05 -19.47
C LYS A 293 30.31 -22.84 -18.40
N ARG A 294 31.59 -23.11 -18.61
CA ARG A 294 32.42 -23.84 -17.63
C ARG A 294 32.56 -23.09 -16.32
N MET A 295 32.81 -21.78 -16.36
CA MET A 295 32.87 -20.94 -15.16
C MET A 295 31.58 -20.95 -14.39
N ILE A 296 30.42 -20.77 -15.05
CA ILE A 296 29.11 -20.81 -14.40
C ILE A 296 28.87 -22.17 -13.74
N GLN A 297 29.15 -23.28 -14.42
CA GLN A 297 29.00 -24.62 -13.86
C GLN A 297 29.88 -24.84 -12.64
N SER A 298 31.14 -24.39 -12.66
CA SER A 298 32.04 -24.46 -11.52
C SER A 298 31.54 -23.62 -10.34
N THR A 299 31.03 -22.41 -10.60
CA THR A 299 30.46 -21.53 -9.55
C THR A 299 29.23 -22.15 -8.90
N ILE A 300 28.31 -22.71 -9.70
CA ILE A 300 27.12 -23.38 -9.18
C ILE A 300 27.53 -24.59 -8.31
N TYR A 301 28.49 -25.40 -8.78
CA TYR A 301 28.99 -26.56 -8.04
C TYR A 301 29.59 -26.16 -6.70
N LEU A 302 30.35 -25.06 -6.64
CA LEU A 302 30.96 -24.55 -5.41
C LEU A 302 29.91 -23.96 -4.45
N GLY A 303 28.82 -23.41 -4.97
CA GLY A 303 27.75 -22.85 -4.16
C GLY A 303 26.77 -23.88 -3.58
N ILE A 304 26.81 -25.15 -4.06
CA ILE A 304 25.98 -26.26 -3.54
C ILE A 304 26.72 -27.02 -2.43
N LYS A 305 28.05 -26.89 -2.34
CA LYS A 305 28.88 -27.43 -1.23
C LYS A 305 28.88 -26.49 -0.03
#